data_1d3e4a68fb9d2424b98eceb1110e4c93
#
_entry.id   1d3e4a68fb9d2424b98eceb1110e4c93
#
_cell.length_a   1.000
_cell.length_b   1.000
_cell.length_c   1.000
_cell.angle_alpha   90.00
_cell.angle_beta   90.00
_cell.angle_gamma   90.00
#
_symmetry.space_group_name_H-M   'P 1'
#
loop_
_entity.id
_entity.type
_entity.pdbx_description
1 polymer ?
#
loop_
_entity_poly.entity_id
_entity_poly.type
_entity_poly.pdbx_seq_one_letter_code
_entity_poly.pdbx_strand_id
1 'polypeptide(L)'
;MKVKSSHNIELYIGSVNEDTKKPFTKEELISEISKFQDEYYIIIPVCISDVEFLCGARYLEKGWKVSSINFPKIQTKPRQLNIFMTSLARVLLQVFKQNRICVVGSKKTI
;
A
#
# COMPACT_ATOMS: atom_id res chain seq x y z
N MET A 1 -32.10 3.00 -4.46
CA MET A 1 -30.82 3.27 -3.83
C MET A 1 -29.70 2.96 -4.83
N LYS A 2 -28.93 3.99 -5.15
CA LYS A 2 -27.81 3.78 -6.07
C LYS A 2 -26.62 3.25 -5.29
N VAL A 3 -26.16 2.07 -5.66
CA VAL A 3 -24.92 1.52 -5.13
C VAL A 3 -23.77 2.17 -5.91
N LYS A 4 -22.97 3.00 -5.25
CA LYS A 4 -21.78 3.54 -5.87
C LYS A 4 -20.70 2.45 -5.90
N SER A 5 -20.11 2.25 -7.07
CA SER A 5 -18.94 1.39 -7.16
C SER A 5 -17.80 2.07 -6.41
N SER A 6 -17.25 1.40 -5.40
CA SER A 6 -16.06 1.86 -4.71
C SER A 6 -14.81 1.41 -5.48
N HIS A 7 -13.81 2.28 -5.53
CA HIS A 7 -12.51 1.95 -6.09
C HIS A 7 -11.56 1.65 -4.94
N ASN A 8 -10.96 0.49 -4.98
CA ASN A 8 -10.06 0.02 -3.94
C ASN A 8 -8.74 -0.38 -4.58
N ILE A 9 -7.64 0.20 -4.09
CA ILE A 9 -6.30 -0.19 -4.52
C ILE A 9 -5.53 -0.65 -3.30
N GLU A 10 -4.92 -1.80 -3.40
CA GLU A 10 -4.19 -2.43 -2.31
C GLU A 10 -2.72 -2.61 -2.69
N LEU A 11 -1.84 -2.30 -1.76
CA LEU A 11 -0.42 -2.58 -1.86
C LEU A 11 -0.06 -3.66 -0.84
N TYR A 12 0.71 -4.63 -1.26
CA TYR A 12 1.21 -5.68 -0.36
C TYR A 12 2.72 -5.56 -0.26
N ILE A 13 3.22 -5.35 0.95
CA ILE A 13 4.65 -5.15 1.21
C ILE A 13 5.12 -6.10 2.31
N GLY A 14 6.25 -6.77 2.07
CA GLY A 14 6.91 -7.59 3.08
C GLY A 14 7.64 -6.75 4.11
N SER A 15 8.01 -7.37 5.21
CA SER A 15 8.61 -6.68 6.35
C SER A 15 10.14 -6.73 6.38
N VAL A 16 10.78 -7.29 5.38
CA VAL A 16 12.24 -7.45 5.35
C VAL A 16 12.86 -6.54 4.30
N ASN A 17 13.85 -5.75 4.73
CA ASN A 17 14.68 -4.98 3.80
C ASN A 17 15.61 -5.95 3.05
N GLU A 18 15.49 -5.99 1.73
CA GLU A 18 16.23 -6.97 0.92
C GLU A 18 17.72 -6.70 0.84
N ASP A 19 18.16 -5.47 1.05
CA ASP A 19 19.58 -5.14 1.06
C ASP A 19 20.25 -5.55 2.36
N THR A 20 19.63 -5.23 3.49
CA THR A 20 20.19 -5.49 4.82
C THR A 20 19.78 -6.84 5.39
N LYS A 21 18.74 -7.46 4.83
CA LYS A 21 18.11 -8.68 5.34
C LYS A 21 17.56 -8.53 6.76
N LYS A 22 17.31 -7.29 7.19
CA LYS A 22 16.75 -6.99 8.50
C LYS A 22 15.30 -6.58 8.37
N PRO A 23 14.45 -6.97 9.33
CA PRO A 23 13.06 -6.52 9.33
C PRO A 23 12.96 -5.04 9.66
N PHE A 24 11.95 -4.39 9.09
CA PHE A 24 11.56 -3.05 9.52
C PHE A 24 10.21 -3.13 10.20
N THR A 25 9.85 -2.07 10.94
CA THR A 25 8.67 -2.08 11.80
C THR A 25 7.48 -1.43 11.11
N LYS A 26 6.28 -1.72 11.64
CA LYS A 26 5.05 -1.07 11.21
C LYS A 26 5.12 0.44 11.43
N GLU A 27 5.75 0.86 12.53
CA GLU A 27 5.93 2.27 12.85
C GLU A 27 6.77 3.00 11.81
N GLU A 28 7.81 2.34 11.32
CA GLU A 28 8.64 2.88 10.23
C GLU A 28 7.82 3.00 8.94
N LEU A 29 6.99 1.99 8.66
CA LEU A 29 6.09 2.02 7.50
C LEU A 29 5.10 3.18 7.61
N ILE A 30 4.47 3.34 8.77
CA ILE A 30 3.51 4.43 9.02
C ILE A 30 4.20 5.78 8.85
N SER A 31 5.40 5.94 9.38
CA SER A 31 6.17 7.17 9.26
C SER A 31 6.42 7.56 7.80
N GLU A 32 6.83 6.61 6.99
CA GLU A 32 7.10 6.87 5.57
C GLU A 32 5.82 7.18 4.78
N ILE A 33 4.73 6.49 5.10
CA ILE A 33 3.43 6.76 4.46
C ILE A 33 2.93 8.15 4.85
N SER A 34 3.01 8.50 6.13
CA SER A 34 2.59 9.83 6.61
C SER A 34 3.38 10.94 5.95
N LYS A 35 4.68 10.75 5.82
CA LYS A 35 5.56 11.71 5.14
C LYS A 35 5.15 11.89 3.68
N PHE A 36 4.86 10.80 3.00
CA PHE A 36 4.39 10.83 1.62
C PHE A 36 3.06 11.57 1.49
N GLN A 37 2.11 11.28 2.39
CA GLN A 37 0.79 11.94 2.41
C GLN A 37 0.93 13.46 2.64
N ASP A 38 1.81 13.85 3.55
CA ASP A 38 2.03 15.27 3.86
C ASP A 38 2.63 16.05 2.69
N GLU A 39 3.44 15.39 1.89
CA GLU A 39 4.07 16.00 0.72
C GLU A 39 3.20 15.96 -0.54
N TYR A 40 2.14 15.18 -0.51
CA TYR A 40 1.26 15.04 -1.67
C TYR A 40 0.21 16.15 -1.68
N TYR A 41 -0.18 16.60 -2.87
CA TYR A 41 -1.09 17.74 -3.02
C TYR A 41 -2.55 17.43 -2.64
N ILE A 42 -2.92 16.16 -2.54
CA ILE A 42 -4.24 15.71 -2.13
C ILE A 42 -4.08 14.75 -0.96
N ILE A 43 -4.90 14.91 0.07
CA ILE A 43 -4.92 13.99 1.20
C ILE A 43 -5.78 12.78 0.83
N ILE A 44 -5.15 11.63 0.74
CA ILE A 44 -5.84 10.36 0.46
C ILE A 44 -5.61 9.43 1.65
N PRO A 45 -6.68 9.11 2.41
CA PRO A 45 -6.54 8.20 3.54
C PRO A 45 -6.19 6.79 3.10
N VAL A 46 -5.39 6.10 3.91
CA VAL A 46 -5.06 4.71 3.68
C VAL A 46 -5.30 3.90 4.95
N CYS A 47 -5.61 2.63 4.78
CA CYS A 47 -5.73 1.66 5.87
C CYS A 47 -4.53 0.73 5.81
N ILE A 48 -3.98 0.41 6.98
CA ILE A 48 -2.84 -0.50 7.08
C ILE A 48 -3.29 -1.72 7.88
N SER A 49 -3.12 -2.90 7.29
CA SER A 49 -3.50 -4.16 7.92
C SER A 49 -2.31 -5.10 7.96
N ASP A 50 -2.18 -5.84 9.04
CA ASP A 50 -1.17 -6.87 9.16
C ASP A 50 -1.55 -8.06 8.29
N VAL A 51 -0.57 -8.61 7.58
CA VAL A 51 -0.77 -9.79 6.74
C VAL A 51 0.38 -10.76 6.94
N GLU A 52 0.11 -12.01 6.59
CA GLU A 52 1.13 -13.05 6.58
C GLU A 52 1.17 -13.66 5.19
N PHE A 53 2.35 -13.74 4.61
CA PHE A 53 2.55 -14.36 3.31
C PHE A 53 3.07 -15.77 3.53
N LEU A 54 2.27 -16.75 3.17
CA LEU A 54 2.62 -18.15 3.32
C LEU A 54 2.99 -18.74 1.95
N CYS A 55 4.20 -19.28 1.87
CA CYS A 55 4.66 -19.95 0.66
C CYS A 55 5.17 -21.34 1.04
N GLY A 56 4.27 -22.30 0.99
CA GLY A 56 4.58 -23.66 1.43
C GLY A 56 4.69 -23.78 2.94
N ALA A 57 5.08 -24.95 3.42
CA ALA A 57 5.11 -25.25 4.85
C ALA A 57 6.34 -24.66 5.57
N ARG A 58 7.31 -24.14 4.82
CA ARG A 58 8.60 -23.74 5.38
C ARG A 58 8.89 -22.25 5.34
N TYR A 59 8.00 -21.47 4.70
CA TYR A 59 8.24 -20.04 4.54
C TYR A 59 7.01 -19.25 4.93
N LEU A 60 7.17 -18.41 5.92
CA LEU A 60 6.15 -17.49 6.38
C LEU A 60 6.81 -16.12 6.57
N GLU A 61 6.32 -15.12 5.88
CA GLU A 61 6.79 -13.75 6.03
C GLU A 61 5.64 -12.88 6.50
N LYS A 62 5.91 -12.05 7.50
CA LYS A 62 4.97 -11.02 7.92
C LYS A 62 5.13 -9.79 7.06
N GLY A 63 4.04 -9.09 6.86
CA GLY A 63 4.07 -7.85 6.09
C GLY A 63 2.79 -7.07 6.31
N TRP A 64 2.50 -6.17 5.40
CA TRP A 64 1.34 -5.30 5.52
C TRP A 64 0.64 -5.12 4.20
N LYS A 65 -0.67 -4.92 4.31
CA LYS A 65 -1.50 -4.45 3.22
C LYS A 65 -1.81 -2.98 3.48
N VAL A 66 -1.47 -2.13 2.54
CA VAL A 66 -1.81 -0.72 2.56
C VAL A 66 -2.88 -0.50 1.51
N SER A 67 -4.07 -0.13 1.95
CA SER A 67 -5.20 -0.02 1.03
C SER A 67 -5.81 1.36 1.08
N SER A 68 -6.35 1.79 -0.06
CA SER A 68 -7.06 3.04 -0.19
C SER A 68 -8.36 2.79 -0.91
N ILE A 69 -9.43 3.39 -0.38
CA ILE A 69 -10.74 3.36 -1.00
C ILE A 69 -11.22 4.78 -1.25
N ASN A 70 -12.14 4.92 -2.17
CA ASN A 70 -12.75 6.21 -2.45
C ASN A 70 -13.81 6.49 -1.38
N PHE A 71 -13.45 7.29 -0.38
CA PHE A 71 -14.35 7.62 0.72
C PHE A 71 -15.43 8.61 0.26
N PRO A 72 -16.69 8.44 0.73
CA PRO A 72 -17.79 9.34 0.30
C PRO A 72 -17.55 10.81 0.60
N LYS A 73 -16.82 11.12 1.67
CA LYS A 73 -16.53 12.52 2.06
C LYS A 73 -15.37 13.13 1.29
N ILE A 74 -14.53 12.33 0.70
CA ILE A 74 -13.38 12.78 -0.08
C ILE A 74 -13.50 12.12 -1.43
N GLN A 75 -14.06 12.87 -2.39
CA GLN A 75 -14.23 12.33 -3.73
C GLN A 75 -12.91 12.39 -4.48
N THR A 76 -12.28 11.23 -4.58
CA THR A 76 -11.05 11.07 -5.34
C THR A 76 -11.38 10.31 -6.62
N LYS A 77 -10.99 10.86 -7.75
CA LYS A 77 -11.19 10.18 -9.03
C LYS A 77 -10.35 8.90 -9.07
N PRO A 78 -10.83 7.83 -9.70
CA PRO A 78 -10.06 6.57 -9.79
C PRO A 78 -8.67 6.75 -10.34
N ARG A 79 -8.51 7.65 -11.30
CA ARG A 79 -7.21 7.96 -11.87
C ARG A 79 -6.25 8.56 -10.85
N GLN A 80 -6.76 9.52 -10.03
CA GLN A 80 -5.97 10.15 -8.99
C GLN A 80 -5.56 9.15 -7.91
N LEU A 81 -6.49 8.27 -7.54
CA LEU A 81 -6.21 7.23 -6.57
C LEU A 81 -5.14 6.28 -7.09
N ASN A 82 -5.23 5.88 -8.35
CA ASN A 82 -4.26 5.00 -8.97
C ASN A 82 -2.86 5.63 -9.01
N ILE A 83 -2.78 6.90 -9.38
CA ILE A 83 -1.50 7.64 -9.42
C ILE A 83 -0.91 7.73 -8.02
N PHE A 84 -1.71 8.09 -7.03
CA PHE A 84 -1.26 8.21 -5.63
C PHE A 84 -0.70 6.88 -5.14
N MET A 85 -1.46 5.80 -5.27
CA MET A 85 -1.06 4.49 -4.74
C MET A 85 0.14 3.91 -5.49
N THR A 86 0.23 4.13 -6.80
CA THR A 86 1.39 3.70 -7.58
C THR A 86 2.65 4.47 -7.19
N SER A 87 2.52 5.77 -6.97
CA SER A 87 3.64 6.61 -6.51
C SER A 87 4.09 6.21 -5.11
N LEU A 88 3.14 5.94 -4.22
CA LEU A 88 3.43 5.44 -2.88
C LEU A 88 4.18 4.11 -2.94
N ALA A 89 3.73 3.20 -3.80
CA ALA A 89 4.39 1.91 -3.96
C ALA A 89 5.86 2.07 -4.38
N ARG A 90 6.14 2.99 -5.29
CA ARG A 90 7.51 3.25 -5.73
C ARG A 90 8.39 3.80 -4.62
N VAL A 91 7.84 4.71 -3.80
CA VAL A 91 8.58 5.26 -2.65
C VAL A 91 8.89 4.16 -1.65
N LEU A 92 7.90 3.35 -1.29
CA LEU A 92 8.09 2.26 -0.33
C LEU A 92 9.08 1.21 -0.86
N LEU A 93 9.03 0.93 -2.16
CA LEU A 93 9.97 0.00 -2.80
C LEU A 93 11.42 0.47 -2.60
N GLN A 94 11.67 1.77 -2.78
CA GLN A 94 13.00 2.34 -2.64
C GLN A 94 13.43 2.48 -1.19
N VAL A 95 12.55 2.99 -0.32
CA VAL A 95 12.90 3.26 1.09
C VAL A 95 13.19 1.95 1.82
N PHE A 96 12.37 0.93 1.62
CA PHE A 96 12.50 -0.34 2.32
C PHE A 96 13.21 -1.40 1.48
N LYS A 97 13.78 -1.00 0.34
CA LYS A 97 14.59 -1.87 -0.52
C LYS A 97 13.90 -3.19 -0.86
N GLN A 98 12.64 -3.08 -1.26
CA GLN A 98 11.86 -4.24 -1.67
C GLN A 98 12.22 -4.63 -3.10
N ASN A 99 12.23 -5.93 -3.39
CA ASN A 99 12.41 -6.41 -4.76
C ASN A 99 11.17 -6.11 -5.60
N ARG A 100 9.99 -6.20 -4.98
CA ARG A 100 8.72 -5.89 -5.63
C ARG A 100 7.66 -5.58 -4.59
N ILE A 101 6.67 -4.79 -5.00
CA ILE A 101 5.45 -4.56 -4.23
C ILE A 101 4.28 -4.90 -5.14
N CYS A 102 3.37 -5.72 -4.65
CA CYS A 102 2.19 -6.09 -5.41
C CYS A 102 1.14 -4.98 -5.31
N VAL A 103 0.64 -4.51 -6.45
CA VAL A 103 -0.41 -3.49 -6.52
C VAL A 103 -1.65 -4.14 -7.11
N VAL A 104 -2.75 -4.12 -6.37
CA VAL A 104 -4.02 -4.71 -6.81
C VAL A 104 -5.07 -3.62 -6.88
N GLY A 105 -5.68 -3.45 -8.05
CA GLY A 105 -6.74 -2.47 -8.24
C GLY A 105 -8.10 -3.13 -8.31
N SER A 106 -9.15 -2.38 -7.93
CA SER A 106 -10.52 -2.90 -7.94
C SER A 106 -11.09 -3.11 -9.33
N LYS A 107 -10.58 -2.40 -10.32
CA LYS A 107 -11.07 -2.50 -11.71
C LYS A 107 -10.27 -3.46 -12.57
N LYS A 108 -9.04 -3.69 -12.22
CA LYS A 108 -8.17 -4.60 -12.95
C LYS A 108 -7.21 -5.23 -11.97
N THR A 109 -7.22 -6.55 -11.98
CA THR A 109 -6.08 -7.27 -11.44
C THR A 109 -5.00 -7.16 -12.51
N ILE A 110 -4.00 -6.44 -12.21
CA ILE A 110 -2.87 -6.32 -13.12
C ILE A 110 -1.84 -7.37 -12.74
#